data_2c3d4dd75be08d6a2c1a827c991a9980
#
_entry.id   2c3d4dd75be08d6a2c1a827c991a9980
#
_cell.length_a   1.000
_cell.length_b   1.000
_cell.length_c   1.000
_cell.angle_alpha   90.00
_cell.angle_beta   90.00
_cell.angle_gamma   90.00
#
_symmetry.space_group_name_H-M   'P 1'
#
loop_
_entity.id
_entity.type
_entity.pdbx_description
1 polymer ?
#
loop_
_entity_poly.entity_id
_entity_poly.type
_entity_poly.pdbx_seq_one_letter_code
_entity_poly.pdbx_strand_id
1 'polypeptide(L)'
;MNKLAKLAMWSLGALLIMATPALAQDGSSISFSGAFGAGLVTIGAAAGIGKLAAAAFESMARQPERAAQIQIAMIIAAALIEGFTFFALVICNGQNPWSGA
;
A
#
# COMPACT_ATOMS: atom_id res chain seq x y z
N MET A 1 4.32 1.88 18.48
CA MET A 1 2.96 1.35 18.25
C MET A 1 2.57 0.51 19.45
N ASN A 2 1.50 0.87 20.15
CA ASN A 2 1.05 0.22 21.37
C ASN A 2 0.58 -1.21 21.07
N LYS A 3 0.70 -2.11 22.07
CA LYS A 3 0.22 -3.51 21.94
C LYS A 3 -1.24 -3.56 21.48
N LEU A 4 -2.09 -2.64 21.98
CA LEU A 4 -3.49 -2.52 21.57
C LEU A 4 -3.66 -2.18 20.08
N ALA A 5 -2.84 -1.28 19.53
CA ALA A 5 -2.90 -0.93 18.11
C ALA A 5 -2.49 -2.11 17.21
N LYS A 6 -1.50 -2.89 17.62
CA LYS A 6 -1.12 -4.12 16.91
C LYS A 6 -2.24 -5.15 16.96
N LEU A 7 -2.84 -5.37 18.13
CA LEU A 7 -3.96 -6.30 18.29
C LEU A 7 -5.17 -5.88 17.46
N ALA A 8 -5.51 -4.58 17.45
CA ALA A 8 -6.60 -4.05 16.63
C ALA A 8 -6.34 -4.24 15.14
N MET A 9 -5.10 -4.05 14.69
CA MET A 9 -4.72 -4.24 13.28
C MET A 9 -4.80 -5.71 12.86
N TRP A 10 -4.32 -6.63 13.72
CA TRP A 10 -4.40 -8.07 13.46
C TRP A 10 -5.84 -8.60 13.54
N SER A 11 -6.65 -8.10 14.48
CA SER A 11 -8.07 -8.51 14.59
C SER A 11 -8.89 -8.01 13.41
N LEU A 12 -8.64 -6.78 12.93
CA LEU A 12 -9.29 -6.24 11.74
C LEU A 12 -8.93 -7.03 10.48
N GLY A 13 -7.66 -7.38 10.32
CA GLY A 13 -7.19 -8.22 9.22
C GLY A 13 -7.81 -9.61 9.24
N ALA A 14 -7.86 -10.26 10.41
CA ALA A 14 -8.48 -11.56 10.59
C ALA A 14 -10.01 -11.52 10.32
N LEU A 15 -10.67 -10.44 10.75
CA LEU A 15 -12.11 -10.25 10.52
C LEU A 15 -12.43 -10.08 9.04
N LEU A 16 -11.60 -9.35 8.30
CA LEU A 16 -11.73 -9.18 6.85
C LEU A 16 -11.54 -10.50 6.10
N ILE A 17 -10.59 -11.33 6.51
CA ILE A 17 -10.32 -12.64 5.89
C ILE A 17 -11.47 -13.62 6.19
N MET A 18 -12.03 -13.59 7.40
CA MET A 18 -13.14 -14.48 7.80
C MET A 18 -14.50 -14.06 7.23
N ALA A 19 -14.68 -12.79 6.91
CA ALA A 19 -15.93 -12.28 6.35
C ALA A 19 -16.13 -12.68 4.88
N THR A 20 -15.05 -12.89 4.12
CA THR A 20 -15.12 -13.21 2.69
C THR A 20 -15.91 -14.50 2.35
N PRO A 21 -15.75 -15.64 3.05
CA PRO A 21 -16.52 -16.83 2.72
C PRO A 21 -18.01 -16.74 3.12
N ALA A 22 -18.34 -15.98 4.16
CA ALA A 22 -19.73 -15.81 4.59
C ALA A 22 -20.56 -14.98 3.59
N LEU A 23 -19.93 -14.06 2.87
CA LEU A 23 -20.58 -13.22 1.89
C LEU A 23 -20.68 -13.88 0.50
N ALA A 24 -19.90 -14.94 0.26
CA ALA A 24 -19.91 -15.68 -1.00
C ALA A 24 -21.06 -16.71 -1.11
N GLN A 25 -21.79 -16.96 -0.02
CA GLN A 25 -22.78 -18.04 0.04
C GLN A 25 -24.15 -17.68 -0.54
N ASP A 26 -24.43 -16.38 -0.75
CA ASP A 26 -25.74 -15.91 -1.25
C ASP A 26 -25.72 -15.44 -2.72
N GLY A 27 -24.72 -15.83 -3.51
CA GLY A 27 -24.66 -15.48 -4.94
C GLY A 27 -24.51 -13.99 -5.24
N SER A 28 -24.53 -13.12 -4.24
CA SER A 28 -24.16 -11.72 -4.36
C SER A 28 -22.64 -11.58 -4.17
N SER A 29 -21.89 -11.64 -5.26
CA SER A 29 -20.48 -11.30 -5.23
C SER A 29 -20.35 -9.84 -4.82
N ILE A 30 -19.81 -9.54 -3.63
CA ILE A 30 -19.36 -8.19 -3.32
C ILE A 30 -18.17 -7.92 -4.23
N SER A 31 -18.43 -7.28 -5.35
CA SER A 31 -17.37 -6.76 -6.21
C SER A 31 -16.88 -5.43 -5.62
N PHE A 32 -15.71 -5.45 -4.99
CA PHE A 32 -15.04 -4.20 -4.69
C PHE A 32 -14.64 -3.53 -6.00
N SER A 33 -15.09 -2.29 -6.20
CA SER A 33 -14.69 -1.54 -7.38
C SER A 33 -13.18 -1.36 -7.43
N GLY A 34 -12.60 -1.31 -8.63
CA GLY A 34 -11.17 -1.00 -8.80
C GLY A 34 -10.75 0.29 -8.10
N ALA A 35 -11.67 1.25 -7.92
CA ALA A 35 -11.44 2.48 -7.17
C ALA A 35 -11.10 2.21 -5.69
N PHE A 36 -11.74 1.22 -5.04
CA PHE A 36 -11.41 0.84 -3.68
C PHE A 36 -10.00 0.24 -3.58
N GLY A 37 -9.66 -0.67 -4.51
CA GLY A 37 -8.32 -1.22 -4.61
C GLY A 37 -7.26 -0.15 -4.86
N ALA A 38 -7.53 0.79 -5.76
CA ALA A 38 -6.64 1.91 -6.04
C ALA A 38 -6.41 2.79 -4.80
N GLY A 39 -7.46 3.06 -4.02
CA GLY A 39 -7.32 3.79 -2.75
C GLY A 39 -6.40 3.09 -1.76
N LEU A 40 -6.54 1.78 -1.57
CA LEU A 40 -5.68 0.99 -0.69
C LEU A 40 -4.22 0.97 -1.16
N VAL A 41 -4.00 0.78 -2.45
CA VAL A 41 -2.65 0.81 -3.05
C VAL A 41 -1.99 2.16 -2.82
N THR A 42 -2.72 3.25 -3.04
CA THR A 42 -2.21 4.62 -2.85
C THR A 42 -1.81 4.89 -1.39
N ILE A 43 -2.65 4.48 -0.43
CA ILE A 43 -2.36 4.62 1.00
C ILE A 43 -1.09 3.81 1.35
N GLY A 44 -0.98 2.58 0.88
CA GLY A 44 0.18 1.73 1.13
C GLY A 44 1.46 2.30 0.56
N ALA A 45 1.42 2.75 -0.69
CA ALA A 45 2.57 3.35 -1.36
C ALA A 45 3.01 4.67 -0.68
N ALA A 46 2.07 5.55 -0.36
CA ALA A 46 2.36 6.81 0.32
C ALA A 46 3.00 6.57 1.69
N ALA A 47 2.49 5.61 2.47
CA ALA A 47 3.08 5.22 3.75
C ALA A 47 4.49 4.63 3.59
N GLY A 48 4.71 3.82 2.55
CA GLY A 48 6.01 3.23 2.23
C GLY A 48 7.05 4.28 1.85
N ILE A 49 6.71 5.17 0.92
CA ILE A 49 7.60 6.26 0.49
C ILE A 49 7.86 7.23 1.64
N GLY A 50 6.85 7.56 2.45
CA GLY A 50 7.01 8.43 3.61
C GLY A 50 8.02 7.88 4.62
N LYS A 51 7.96 6.58 4.94
CA LYS A 51 8.93 5.92 5.83
C LYS A 51 10.32 5.86 5.23
N LEU A 52 10.42 5.54 3.94
CA LEU A 52 11.69 5.52 3.21
C LEU A 52 12.36 6.89 3.25
N ALA A 53 11.63 7.95 2.94
CA ALA A 53 12.14 9.31 2.94
C ALA A 53 12.57 9.77 4.34
N ALA A 54 11.76 9.50 5.36
CA ALA A 54 12.09 9.84 6.74
C ALA A 54 13.40 9.16 7.19
N ALA A 55 13.56 7.86 6.93
CA ALA A 55 14.77 7.12 7.26
C ALA A 55 16.00 7.63 6.49
N ALA A 56 15.84 7.97 5.22
CA ALA A 56 16.90 8.51 4.39
C ALA A 56 17.37 9.88 4.91
N PHE A 57 16.46 10.81 5.17
CA PHE A 57 16.80 12.14 5.69
C PHE A 57 17.46 12.06 7.07
N GLU A 58 16.98 11.19 7.96
CA GLU A 58 17.63 10.97 9.25
C GLU A 58 19.05 10.40 9.09
N SER A 59 19.24 9.49 8.16
CA SER A 59 20.56 8.93 7.86
C SER A 59 21.52 9.96 7.27
N MET A 60 21.03 10.83 6.38
CA MET A 60 21.81 11.94 5.81
C MET A 60 22.23 12.95 6.88
N ALA A 61 21.35 13.24 7.84
CA ALA A 61 21.66 14.13 8.95
C ALA A 61 22.75 13.58 9.86
N ARG A 62 22.80 12.25 10.04
CA ARG A 62 23.83 11.58 10.85
C ARG A 62 25.15 11.38 10.10
N GLN A 63 25.10 11.26 8.78
CA GLN A 63 26.26 10.94 7.92
C GLN A 63 26.28 11.87 6.70
N PRO A 64 26.57 13.17 6.90
CA PRO A 64 26.50 14.15 5.81
C PRO A 64 27.50 13.84 4.68
N GLU A 65 28.63 13.18 4.99
CA GLU A 65 29.62 12.75 3.99
C GLU A 65 29.10 11.67 3.03
N ARG A 66 28.03 10.95 3.42
CA ARG A 66 27.39 9.91 2.60
C ARG A 66 26.03 10.34 2.04
N ALA A 67 25.63 11.59 2.23
CA ALA A 67 24.31 12.08 1.86
C ALA A 67 23.97 11.81 0.38
N ALA A 68 24.91 12.03 -0.53
CA ALA A 68 24.71 11.78 -1.96
C ALA A 68 24.43 10.29 -2.27
N GLN A 69 25.13 9.37 -1.60
CA GLN A 69 24.91 7.92 -1.80
C GLN A 69 23.56 7.48 -1.24
N ILE A 70 23.17 8.00 -0.07
CA ILE A 70 21.89 7.72 0.56
C ILE A 70 20.74 8.26 -0.30
N GLN A 71 20.90 9.45 -0.86
CA GLN A 71 19.92 10.05 -1.77
C GLN A 71 19.70 9.20 -3.02
N ILE A 72 20.76 8.70 -3.65
CA ILE A 72 20.64 7.83 -4.82
C ILE A 72 19.92 6.55 -4.46
N ALA A 73 20.29 5.90 -3.36
CA ALA A 73 19.64 4.68 -2.90
C ALA A 73 18.15 4.91 -2.58
N MET A 74 17.81 6.04 -1.96
CA MET A 74 16.44 6.44 -1.67
C MET A 74 15.62 6.61 -2.95
N ILE A 75 16.17 7.28 -3.96
CA ILE A 75 15.48 7.50 -5.26
C ILE A 75 15.22 6.17 -5.95
N ILE A 76 16.21 5.26 -5.97
CA ILE A 76 16.04 3.94 -6.58
C ILE A 76 14.94 3.14 -5.85
N ALA A 77 14.97 3.13 -4.52
CA ALA A 77 13.95 2.43 -3.73
C ALA A 77 12.56 3.04 -3.92
N ALA A 78 12.44 4.37 -3.98
CA ALA A 78 11.19 5.07 -4.26
C ALA A 78 10.65 4.71 -5.65
N ALA A 79 11.51 4.69 -6.68
CA ALA A 79 11.13 4.32 -8.03
C ALA A 79 10.60 2.88 -8.13
N LEU A 80 11.16 1.93 -7.36
CA LEU A 80 10.65 0.57 -7.29
C LEU A 80 9.26 0.51 -6.65
N ILE A 81 9.01 1.29 -5.59
CA ILE A 81 7.69 1.40 -4.96
C ILE A 81 6.69 2.00 -5.94
N GLU A 82 7.06 3.08 -6.64
CA GLU A 82 6.20 3.70 -7.65
C GLU A 82 5.90 2.76 -8.81
N GLY A 83 6.89 1.99 -9.26
CA GLY A 83 6.73 1.05 -10.37
C GLY A 83 5.67 -0.01 -10.09
N PHE A 84 5.74 -0.70 -8.96
CA PHE A 84 4.72 -1.70 -8.64
C PHE A 84 3.37 -1.06 -8.26
N THR A 85 3.38 0.14 -7.67
CA THR A 85 2.17 0.91 -7.38
C THR A 85 1.43 1.25 -8.66
N PHE A 86 2.15 1.75 -9.66
CA PHE A 86 1.57 2.05 -10.96
C PHE A 86 0.97 0.81 -11.62
N PHE A 87 1.69 -0.32 -11.59
CA PHE A 87 1.17 -1.59 -12.09
C PHE A 87 -0.11 -2.02 -11.39
N ALA A 88 -0.15 -1.91 -10.06
CA ALA A 88 -1.34 -2.23 -9.28
C ALA A 88 -2.54 -1.31 -9.62
N LEU A 89 -2.29 -0.01 -9.85
CA LEU A 89 -3.33 0.92 -10.28
C LEU A 89 -3.88 0.58 -11.67
N VAL A 90 -3.04 0.13 -12.59
CA VAL A 90 -3.48 -0.34 -13.92
C VAL A 90 -4.39 -1.56 -13.78
N ILE A 91 -4.04 -2.52 -12.92
CA ILE A 91 -4.89 -3.69 -12.64
C ILE A 91 -6.24 -3.24 -12.05
N CYS A 92 -6.22 -2.34 -11.06
CA CYS A 92 -7.44 -1.83 -10.44
C CYS A 92 -8.34 -1.11 -11.46
N ASN A 93 -7.75 -0.37 -12.40
CA ASN A 93 -8.51 0.29 -13.45
C ASN A 93 -9.20 -0.71 -14.40
N GLY A 94 -8.53 -1.82 -14.69
CA GLY A 94 -9.10 -2.90 -15.51
C GLY A 94 -10.22 -3.70 -14.82
N GLN A 95 -10.31 -3.61 -13.49
CA GLN A 95 -11.33 -4.30 -12.68
C GLN A 95 -12.54 -3.40 -12.36
N ASN A 96 -12.71 -2.31 -13.08
CA ASN A 96 -13.85 -1.41 -12.86
C ASN A 96 -15.11 -2.03 -13.48
N PRO A 97 -16.13 -2.44 -12.69
CA PRO A 97 -17.34 -3.09 -13.20
C PRO A 97 -18.20 -2.15 -14.08
N TRP A 98 -17.90 -0.86 -14.08
CA TRP A 98 -18.59 0.17 -14.86
C TRP A 98 -17.92 0.46 -16.20
N SER A 99 -16.79 -0.11 -16.50
CA SER A 99 -16.07 0.07 -17.77
C SER A 99 -16.55 -0.87 -18.89
N GLY A 100 -17.57 -1.65 -18.65
CA GLY A 100 -18.15 -2.64 -19.56
C GLY A 100 -19.41 -2.17 -20.29
N ALA A 101 -19.55 -0.87 -20.54
CA ALA A 101 -20.58 -0.33 -21.41
C ALA A 101 -19.99 0.11 -22.72
#